data_4d1d7fb82498c2f4fa0750fddc75c4bb
#
_entry.id   4d1d7fb82498c2f4fa0750fddc75c4bb
#
_cell.length_a   1.000
_cell.length_b   1.000
_cell.length_c   1.000
_cell.angle_alpha   90.00
_cell.angle_beta   90.00
_cell.angle_gamma   90.00
#
_symmetry.space_group_name_H-M   'P 1'
#
loop_
_entity.id
_entity.type
_entity.pdbx_description
1 polymer ?
#
loop_
_entity_poly.entity_id
_entity_poly.type
_entity_poly.pdbx_seq_one_letter_code
_entity_poly.pdbx_strand_id
1 'polypeptide(L)'
;WIPLSGTVKYVRHYKGRHIAAYLPKSSHENEHSSVVIENNNGIQIMMRQIAGALARRIVTYVAENTSCNINEHLGFIKFGSRVDLFIPMESEIFVDLGEATIGNETIIARLPKK
;
A
#
# COMPACT_ATOMS: atom_id res chain seq x y z
N TRP A 1 0.67 0.21 -7.88
CA TRP A 1 2.03 0.62 -8.26
C TRP A 1 2.89 0.83 -7.03
N ILE A 2 4.20 0.74 -7.21
CA ILE A 2 5.19 0.98 -6.17
C ILE A 2 5.23 2.49 -5.88
N PRO A 3 4.95 2.92 -4.64
CA PRO A 3 4.84 4.34 -4.31
C PRO A 3 6.18 5.02 -4.02
N LEU A 4 7.26 4.26 -3.84
CA LEU A 4 8.54 4.77 -3.38
C LEU A 4 9.66 3.85 -3.85
N SER A 5 10.71 4.41 -4.45
CA SER A 5 11.91 3.64 -4.80
C SER A 5 12.71 3.31 -3.56
N GLY A 6 13.28 2.13 -3.48
CA GLY A 6 14.10 1.71 -2.36
C GLY A 6 14.26 0.20 -2.29
N THR A 7 14.32 -0.32 -1.09
CA THR A 7 14.46 -1.74 -0.80
C THR A 7 13.20 -2.27 -0.14
N VAL A 8 12.71 -3.40 -0.62
CA VAL A 8 11.58 -4.11 0.00
C VAL A 8 12.10 -4.81 1.25
N LYS A 9 11.64 -4.40 2.42
CA LYS A 9 12.08 -4.91 3.70
C LYS A 9 11.21 -6.03 4.25
N TYR A 10 9.95 -6.07 3.83
CA TYR A 10 8.97 -6.99 4.41
C TYR A 10 7.86 -7.23 3.40
N VAL A 11 7.51 -8.48 3.21
CA VAL A 11 6.34 -8.89 2.42
C VAL A 11 5.65 -10.01 3.17
N ARG A 12 4.37 -9.86 3.44
CA ARG A 12 3.59 -10.92 4.07
C ARG A 12 2.14 -10.89 3.65
N HIS A 13 1.58 -12.06 3.41
CA HIS A 13 0.17 -12.27 3.14
C HIS A 13 -0.52 -12.80 4.39
N TYR A 14 -1.66 -12.21 4.74
CA TYR A 14 -2.46 -12.58 5.90
C TYR A 14 -3.82 -13.07 5.43
N LYS A 15 -4.21 -14.25 5.86
CA LYS A 15 -5.55 -14.77 5.63
C LYS A 15 -6.54 -14.00 6.50
N GLY A 16 -7.79 -13.90 6.04
CA GLY A 16 -8.82 -13.18 6.78
C GLY A 16 -10.17 -13.24 6.08
N ARG A 17 -11.04 -12.33 6.50
CA ARG A 17 -12.41 -12.22 6.00
C ARG A 17 -12.43 -11.51 4.65
N HIS A 18 -13.62 -11.43 4.07
CA HIS A 18 -13.89 -10.71 2.82
C HIS A 18 -15.12 -9.82 3.00
N ILE A 19 -15.08 -8.95 4.01
CA ILE A 19 -16.12 -7.95 4.24
C ILE A 19 -15.90 -6.76 3.31
N ALA A 20 -16.88 -5.86 3.21
CA ALA A 20 -16.74 -4.67 2.37
C ALA A 20 -15.48 -3.89 2.74
N ALA A 21 -14.63 -3.60 1.75
CA ALA A 21 -13.31 -3.01 1.99
C ALA A 21 -13.39 -1.58 2.54
N TYR A 22 -14.48 -0.85 2.30
CA TYR A 22 -14.64 0.50 2.83
C TYR A 22 -14.85 0.53 4.35
N LEU A 23 -15.19 -0.59 4.99
CA LEU A 23 -15.37 -0.64 6.44
C LEU A 23 -14.01 -0.50 7.13
N PRO A 24 -13.89 0.33 8.19
CA PRO A 24 -12.60 0.54 8.86
C PRO A 24 -11.94 -0.76 9.34
N LYS A 25 -12.70 -1.71 9.86
CA LYS A 25 -12.17 -2.97 10.37
C LYS A 25 -11.61 -3.88 9.28
N SER A 26 -11.90 -3.64 7.99
CA SER A 26 -11.36 -4.44 6.90
C SER A 26 -9.84 -4.41 6.84
N SER A 27 -9.21 -3.31 7.28
CA SER A 27 -7.75 -3.15 7.24
C SER A 27 -7.00 -4.24 8.00
N HIS A 28 -7.59 -4.78 9.07
CA HIS A 28 -6.94 -5.83 9.87
C HIS A 28 -7.72 -7.15 9.91
N GLU A 29 -9.01 -7.15 9.58
CA GLU A 29 -9.83 -8.38 9.58
C GLU A 29 -9.88 -9.08 8.23
N ASN A 30 -9.78 -8.33 7.13
CA ASN A 30 -9.83 -8.93 5.80
C ASN A 30 -8.49 -9.56 5.42
N GLU A 31 -8.56 -10.49 4.49
CA GLU A 31 -7.38 -10.99 3.81
C GLU A 31 -6.62 -9.82 3.22
N HIS A 32 -5.31 -9.74 3.49
CA HIS A 32 -4.49 -8.61 3.05
C HIS A 32 -3.04 -9.02 2.89
N SER A 33 -2.29 -8.22 2.14
CA SER A 33 -0.83 -8.30 2.08
C SER A 33 -0.23 -7.00 2.58
N SER A 34 0.89 -7.09 3.29
CA SER A 34 1.64 -5.92 3.77
C SER A 34 3.02 -5.91 3.13
N VAL A 35 3.43 -4.74 2.63
CA VAL A 35 4.76 -4.52 2.04
C VAL A 35 5.38 -3.31 2.69
N VAL A 36 6.59 -3.47 3.22
CA VAL A 36 7.37 -2.36 3.77
C VAL A 36 8.49 -2.04 2.80
N ILE A 37 8.62 -0.76 2.45
CA ILE A 37 9.67 -0.25 1.57
C ILE A 37 10.47 0.79 2.33
N GLU A 38 11.80 0.69 2.27
CA GLU A 38 12.72 1.67 2.84
C GLU A 38 13.44 2.39 1.72
N ASN A 39 13.39 3.74 1.73
CA ASN A 39 14.09 4.54 0.74
C ASN A 39 15.58 4.66 1.07
N ASN A 40 16.37 5.32 0.20
CA ASN A 40 17.80 5.48 0.38
C ASN A 40 18.18 6.33 1.61
N ASN A 41 17.24 7.08 2.16
CA ASN A 41 17.44 7.88 3.37
C ASN A 41 17.05 7.13 4.65
N GLY A 42 16.68 5.87 4.55
CA GLY A 42 16.28 5.05 5.70
C GLY A 42 14.86 5.28 6.18
N ILE A 43 14.04 5.99 5.41
CA ILE A 43 12.63 6.22 5.75
C ILE A 43 11.83 5.04 5.25
N GLN A 44 10.98 4.49 6.12
CA GLN A 44 10.11 3.36 5.79
C GLN A 44 8.67 3.78 5.63
N ILE A 45 8.00 3.15 4.68
CA ILE A 45 6.54 3.19 4.52
C ILE A 45 6.01 1.78 4.46
N MET A 46 4.75 1.59 4.80
CA MET A 46 4.07 0.31 4.61
C MET A 46 2.84 0.50 3.73
N MET A 47 2.68 -0.37 2.77
CA MET A 47 1.50 -0.43 1.92
C MET A 47 0.77 -1.73 2.19
N ARG A 48 -0.52 -1.65 2.43
CA ARG A 48 -1.37 -2.81 2.67
C ARG A 48 -2.43 -2.91 1.58
N GLN A 49 -2.41 -4.01 0.85
CA GLN A 49 -3.45 -4.35 -0.12
C GLN A 49 -4.51 -5.17 0.61
N ILE A 50 -5.76 -4.74 0.55
CA ILE A 50 -6.86 -5.31 1.33
C ILE A 50 -7.94 -5.83 0.40
N ALA A 51 -8.27 -7.13 0.52
CA ALA A 51 -9.36 -7.74 -0.22
C ALA A 51 -10.70 -7.16 0.23
N GLY A 52 -11.68 -7.19 -0.66
CA GLY A 52 -13.05 -6.78 -0.37
C GLY A 52 -14.03 -7.93 -0.54
N ALA A 53 -15.32 -7.60 -0.53
CA ALA A 53 -16.38 -8.60 -0.70
C ALA A 53 -16.35 -9.24 -2.10
N LEU A 54 -15.94 -8.48 -3.12
CA LEU A 54 -15.83 -8.96 -4.50
C LEU A 54 -14.37 -9.22 -4.90
N ALA A 55 -13.47 -8.32 -4.55
CA ALA A 55 -12.05 -8.41 -4.88
C ALA A 55 -11.33 -9.30 -3.86
N ARG A 56 -11.47 -10.60 -3.99
CA ARG A 56 -11.00 -11.56 -2.98
C ARG A 56 -9.56 -11.99 -3.17
N ARG A 57 -9.02 -11.86 -4.37
CA ARG A 57 -7.67 -12.30 -4.68
C ARG A 57 -6.70 -11.13 -4.68
N ILE A 58 -5.58 -11.30 -3.99
CA ILE A 58 -4.48 -10.34 -3.94
C ILE A 58 -3.26 -10.99 -4.54
N VAL A 59 -2.63 -10.31 -5.50
CA VAL A 59 -1.36 -10.74 -6.09
C VAL A 59 -0.30 -9.71 -5.72
N THR A 60 0.83 -10.17 -5.18
CA THR A 60 1.98 -9.32 -4.83
C THR A 60 3.18 -9.74 -5.64
N TYR A 61 3.75 -8.80 -6.40
CA TYR A 61 4.85 -9.07 -7.34
C TYR A 61 6.24 -8.87 -6.73
N VAL A 62 6.34 -8.13 -5.62
CA VAL A 62 7.62 -7.81 -5.00
C VAL A 62 8.02 -8.87 -3.97
N ALA A 63 9.32 -9.01 -3.73
CA ALA A 63 9.88 -9.96 -2.77
C ALA A 63 10.78 -9.23 -1.77
N GLU A 64 10.89 -9.79 -0.56
CA GLU A 64 11.78 -9.25 0.47
C GLU A 64 13.23 -9.19 0.00
N ASN A 65 13.95 -8.19 0.49
CA ASN A 65 15.37 -7.97 0.24
C ASN A 65 15.71 -7.71 -1.23
N THR A 66 14.73 -7.23 -2.00
CA THR A 66 14.95 -6.83 -3.40
C THR A 66 14.79 -5.31 -3.52
N SER A 67 15.48 -4.73 -4.52
CA SER A 67 15.26 -3.33 -4.86
C SER A 67 13.94 -3.16 -5.60
N CYS A 68 13.33 -1.99 -5.45
CA CYS A 68 12.11 -1.64 -6.17
C CYS A 68 12.18 -0.20 -6.67
N ASN A 69 11.48 0.07 -7.77
CA ASN A 69 11.46 1.39 -8.38
C ASN A 69 10.03 1.94 -8.37
N ILE A 70 9.94 3.23 -8.07
CA ILE A 70 8.66 3.95 -8.10
C ILE A 70 7.99 3.77 -9.47
N ASN A 71 6.67 3.68 -9.47
CA ASN A 71 5.82 3.53 -10.67
C ASN A 71 5.83 2.15 -11.33
N GLU A 72 6.64 1.20 -10.86
CA GLU A 72 6.50 -0.20 -11.28
C GLU A 72 5.35 -0.87 -10.52
N HIS A 73 4.93 -2.05 -10.97
CA HIS A 73 3.82 -2.75 -10.34
C HIS A 73 4.26 -3.39 -9.02
N LEU A 74 3.56 -3.06 -7.95
CA LEU A 74 3.72 -3.71 -6.64
C LEU A 74 2.91 -5.01 -6.58
N GLY A 75 1.71 -4.99 -7.14
CA GLY A 75 0.78 -6.11 -7.12
C GLY A 75 -0.47 -5.80 -7.90
N PHE A 76 -1.50 -6.60 -7.69
CA PHE A 76 -2.78 -6.43 -8.37
C PHE A 76 -3.93 -6.86 -7.47
N ILE A 77 -4.95 -6.01 -7.36
CA ILE A 77 -6.24 -6.32 -6.74
C ILE A 77 -7.34 -5.75 -7.63
N LYS A 78 -8.45 -6.47 -7.76
CA LYS A 78 -9.58 -6.03 -8.57
C LYS A 78 -10.39 -4.92 -7.88
N PHE A 79 -11.33 -4.36 -8.60
CA PHE A 79 -12.28 -3.37 -8.12
C PHE A 79 -13.03 -3.85 -6.86
N GLY A 80 -13.29 -2.91 -5.95
CA GLY A 80 -13.93 -3.23 -4.66
C GLY A 80 -12.96 -3.60 -3.55
N SER A 81 -11.66 -3.43 -3.80
CA SER A 81 -10.58 -3.59 -2.84
C SER A 81 -10.23 -2.25 -2.18
N ARG A 82 -9.23 -2.27 -1.31
CA ARG A 82 -8.73 -1.09 -0.61
C ARG A 82 -7.21 -1.15 -0.50
N VAL A 83 -6.58 0.00 -0.51
CA VAL A 83 -5.15 0.14 -0.22
C VAL A 83 -4.99 1.13 0.92
N ASP A 84 -4.29 0.72 1.97
CA ASP A 84 -3.88 1.60 3.06
C ASP A 84 -2.39 1.89 2.95
N LEU A 85 -2.03 3.15 3.07
CA LEU A 85 -0.65 3.60 3.04
C LEU A 85 -0.29 4.18 4.40
N PHE A 86 0.70 3.58 5.06
CA PHE A 86 1.19 3.99 6.37
C PHE A 86 2.51 4.74 6.20
N ILE A 87 2.53 6.00 6.56
CA ILE A 87 3.66 6.90 6.36
C ILE A 87 4.06 7.57 7.68
N PRO A 88 5.30 8.09 7.81
CA PRO A 88 5.71 8.79 9.02
C PRO A 88 4.80 9.96 9.37
N MET A 89 4.65 10.22 10.66
CA MET A 89 3.78 11.29 11.18
C MET A 89 4.13 12.68 10.66
N GLU A 90 5.40 12.92 10.37
CA GLU A 90 5.88 14.21 9.90
C GLU A 90 5.69 14.41 8.39
N SER A 91 5.06 13.48 7.70
CA SER A 91 4.79 13.60 6.27
C SER A 91 3.78 14.69 5.98
N GLU A 92 3.94 15.37 4.86
CA GLU A 92 2.98 16.36 4.37
C GLU A 92 1.96 15.67 3.46
N ILE A 93 0.67 15.80 3.78
CA ILE A 93 -0.41 15.15 3.04
C ILE A 93 -0.97 16.12 1.99
N PHE A 94 -1.11 15.65 0.76
CA PHE A 94 -1.58 16.44 -0.38
C PHE A 94 -3.00 16.12 -0.84
N VAL A 95 -3.66 15.15 -0.21
CA VAL A 95 -5.02 14.74 -0.58
C VAL A 95 -5.98 14.95 0.57
N ASP A 96 -7.25 15.20 0.23
CA ASP A 96 -8.33 15.37 1.19
C ASP A 96 -9.21 14.13 1.28
N LEU A 97 -9.99 14.05 2.35
CA LEU A 97 -10.98 12.99 2.50
C LEU A 97 -12.00 13.05 1.36
N GLY A 98 -12.27 11.91 0.75
CA GLY A 98 -13.23 11.81 -0.36
C GLY A 98 -12.69 12.24 -1.71
N GLU A 99 -11.44 12.67 -1.78
CA GLU A 99 -10.84 13.08 -3.05
C GLU A 99 -10.65 11.87 -3.97
N ALA A 100 -11.08 11.99 -5.23
CA ALA A 100 -10.81 10.99 -6.24
C ALA A 100 -9.34 11.07 -6.67
N THR A 101 -8.65 9.95 -6.69
CA THR A 101 -7.25 9.87 -7.10
C THR A 101 -7.09 9.02 -8.35
N ILE A 102 -6.04 9.28 -9.11
CA ILE A 102 -5.69 8.51 -10.30
C ILE A 102 -4.45 7.70 -9.97
N GLY A 103 -4.57 6.39 -10.06
CA GLY A 103 -3.47 5.47 -9.77
C GLY A 103 -2.23 5.80 -10.60
N ASN A 104 -1.08 5.79 -9.96
CA ASN A 104 0.23 6.09 -10.55
C ASN A 104 0.40 7.52 -11.07
N GLU A 105 -0.52 8.44 -10.74
CA GLU A 105 -0.45 9.85 -11.16
C GLU A 105 -0.59 10.81 -9.98
N THR A 106 -1.58 10.59 -9.10
CA THR A 106 -1.85 11.50 -7.99
C THR A 106 -0.75 11.40 -6.93
N ILE A 107 -0.15 12.53 -6.58
CA ILE A 107 0.82 12.60 -5.48
C ILE A 107 0.04 12.66 -4.16
N ILE A 108 0.24 11.67 -3.31
CA ILE A 108 -0.50 11.52 -2.06
C ILE A 108 0.14 12.32 -0.93
N ALA A 109 1.48 12.27 -0.82
CA ALA A 109 2.18 12.88 0.30
C ALA A 109 3.66 13.12 -0.05
N ARG A 110 4.29 13.95 0.77
CA ARG A 110 5.75 14.13 0.78
C ARG A 110 6.28 13.58 2.09
N LEU A 111 7.26 12.69 2.01
CA LEU A 111 7.91 12.14 3.19
C LEU A 111 8.83 13.19 3.84
N PRO A 112 9.07 13.09 5.17
CA PRO A 112 10.02 13.99 5.82
C PRO A 112 11.43 13.74 5.29
N LYS A 113 12.24 14.77 5.35
CA LYS A 113 13.69 14.65 5.12
C LYS A 113 14.31 14.06 6.38
N LYS A 114 15.25 13.20 6.18
CA LYS A 114 15.98 12.62 7.30
C LYS A 114 17.27 13.37 7.59
#